data_e94a47d8fe2d9e7ec7fc4011c5f9e820
#
_entry.id   e94a47d8fe2d9e7ec7fc4011c5f9e820
#
_cell.length_a   1.000
_cell.length_b   1.000
_cell.length_c   1.000
_cell.angle_alpha   90.00
_cell.angle_beta   90.00
_cell.angle_gamma   90.00
#
_symmetry.space_group_name_H-M   'P 1'
#
loop_
_entity.id
_entity.type
_entity.pdbx_description
1 polymer ?
#
loop_
_entity_poly.entity_id
_entity_poly.type
_entity_poly.pdbx_seq_one_letter_code
_entity_poly.pdbx_strand_id
1 'polypeptide(L)'
;MKNLKLALLPVLLAMLTMGFGACSSDMEYTSNVDTHDCALTKITLGTLKRTLQVTADSTYTITLNGGYYPLTIDQVNNRIYNVDSLPVGTDVAHVTFATLTSSGVTTIKSLTTGQDTLFATTDSTDFTVPRMLTVNAYDGLAKKHYEVKINVHKEEADSFVWKNVVNANSQFAALQGGHRTLGRADNALLVFGHAESGEQVLVVDPLGNVQASALPAGFQIASVVADPERRNFYALTAAGLAHSSDGVTWNAINAPSTPDVLLAVGSAGIYGMKDGTFCSSANGGQTWQADEADEPDSLPVKNLAGTVNVSRTDSRMEHIIVVGQTQKGKPIVWKRDIDLTGINVFGWYCLPEITGQQHANLPFVSNPALFTYDNTLWLLGQQADNTLAPIYVSQDNGRTWDVPGKHVRNPLAHLVGKAAAVSGTTTPNNFIWVLESTTGALWRGRYNRLGWTDEQTKFEKSARQQLGGAF
;
A
#
# COMPACT_ATOMS: atom_id res chain seq x y z
N MET A 1 60.28 22.97 33.96
CA MET A 1 59.26 21.96 33.49
C MET A 1 59.55 20.52 33.92
N LYS A 2 60.71 20.16 34.44
CA LYS A 2 60.99 18.78 34.92
C LYS A 2 60.37 18.46 36.28
N ASN A 3 60.19 19.47 37.17
CA ASN A 3 59.68 19.25 38.53
C ASN A 3 58.14 19.14 38.64
N LEU A 4 57.39 19.54 37.59
CA LEU A 4 55.93 19.47 37.60
C LEU A 4 55.41 18.02 37.21
N LYS A 5 56.23 17.27 36.47
CA LYS A 5 55.91 15.89 36.14
C LYS A 5 56.14 14.91 37.30
N LEU A 6 57.03 15.27 38.25
CA LEU A 6 57.32 14.39 39.38
C LEU A 6 56.31 14.56 40.52
N ALA A 7 55.60 15.72 40.61
CA ALA A 7 54.58 15.96 41.62
C ALA A 7 53.19 15.38 41.20
N LEU A 8 52.96 15.17 39.90
CA LEU A 8 51.70 14.58 39.38
C LEU A 8 51.63 13.06 39.53
N LEU A 9 52.77 12.37 39.57
CA LEU A 9 52.84 10.93 39.68
C LEU A 9 52.27 10.35 40.99
N PRO A 10 52.61 10.92 42.19
CA PRO A 10 52.02 10.44 43.44
C PRO A 10 50.54 10.81 43.61
N VAL A 11 50.08 11.92 43.02
CA VAL A 11 48.65 12.30 43.05
C VAL A 11 47.82 11.36 42.18
N LEU A 12 48.34 10.98 41.00
CA LEU A 12 47.67 10.00 40.12
C LEU A 12 47.67 8.59 40.76
N LEU A 13 48.75 8.19 41.46
CA LEU A 13 48.83 6.92 42.17
C LEU A 13 47.91 6.91 43.40
N ALA A 14 47.75 8.02 44.10
CA ALA A 14 46.82 8.16 45.24
C ALA A 14 45.34 8.13 44.78
N MET A 15 45.02 8.68 43.59
CA MET A 15 43.65 8.55 42.99
C MET A 15 43.36 7.12 42.49
N LEU A 16 44.39 6.38 42.03
CA LEU A 16 44.20 5.00 41.62
C LEU A 16 43.97 4.05 42.80
N THR A 17 44.55 4.35 43.99
CA THR A 17 44.38 3.51 45.18
C THR A 17 43.05 3.80 45.92
N MET A 18 42.44 4.97 45.74
CA MET A 18 41.11 5.25 46.28
C MET A 18 39.96 4.64 45.47
N GLY A 19 40.22 4.23 44.21
CA GLY A 19 39.22 3.56 43.37
C GLY A 19 39.01 2.06 43.64
N PHE A 20 39.86 1.40 44.40
CA PHE A 20 39.76 -0.04 44.68
C PHE A 20 39.33 -0.38 46.12
N GLY A 21 38.99 0.61 46.91
CA GLY A 21 38.57 0.40 48.31
C GLY A 21 37.08 0.40 48.57
N ALA A 22 36.25 0.41 47.53
CA ALA A 22 34.81 0.56 47.70
C ALA A 22 34.01 -0.63 47.12
N CYS A 23 34.42 -1.86 47.35
CA CYS A 23 33.56 -3.03 47.12
C CYS A 23 34.06 -4.22 47.94
N SER A 24 33.93 -4.14 49.26
CA SER A 24 33.79 -5.32 50.11
C SER A 24 32.83 -4.97 51.26
N SER A 25 31.61 -4.62 50.92
CA SER A 25 30.50 -5.00 51.74
C SER A 25 30.11 -6.40 51.32
N ASP A 26 30.22 -7.37 52.19
CA ASP A 26 29.48 -8.59 52.13
C ASP A 26 28.00 -8.22 51.94
N MET A 27 27.59 -8.06 50.65
CA MET A 27 26.18 -8.19 50.35
C MET A 27 25.87 -9.67 50.55
N GLU A 28 25.45 -10.03 51.78
CA GLU A 28 24.57 -11.16 51.91
C GLU A 28 23.50 -10.95 50.82
N TYR A 29 23.59 -11.72 49.75
CA TYR A 29 22.45 -11.97 48.88
C TYR A 29 21.43 -12.75 49.72
N THR A 30 20.75 -12.00 50.59
CA THR A 30 19.42 -12.46 50.96
C THR A 30 18.67 -12.35 49.66
N SER A 31 18.40 -13.50 49.03
CA SER A 31 17.41 -13.61 47.98
C SER A 31 16.06 -13.27 48.63
N ASN A 32 15.83 -11.99 48.89
CA ASN A 32 14.48 -11.47 49.09
C ASN A 32 13.83 -11.58 47.72
N VAL A 33 13.38 -12.79 47.38
CA VAL A 33 12.35 -12.94 46.39
C VAL A 33 11.21 -12.07 46.90
N ASP A 34 10.95 -10.97 46.18
CA ASP A 34 9.81 -10.13 46.54
C ASP A 34 8.54 -10.99 46.34
N THR A 35 8.09 -11.61 47.45
CA THR A 35 6.98 -12.55 47.43
C THR A 35 5.65 -11.88 47.10
N HIS A 36 5.65 -10.54 47.11
CA HIS A 36 4.50 -9.69 46.76
C HIS A 36 4.47 -9.30 45.27
N ASP A 37 5.55 -9.51 44.49
CA ASP A 37 5.59 -9.20 43.09
C ASP A 37 4.76 -10.21 42.25
N CYS A 38 4.01 -9.71 41.30
CA CYS A 38 3.13 -10.48 40.43
C CYS A 38 3.30 -10.10 38.93
N ALA A 39 4.52 -9.71 38.51
CA ALA A 39 4.81 -9.36 37.14
C ALA A 39 5.08 -10.58 36.26
N LEU A 40 4.60 -10.55 35.01
CA LEU A 40 5.02 -11.45 33.94
C LEU A 40 6.11 -10.73 33.13
N THR A 41 7.32 -11.30 33.11
CA THR A 41 8.50 -10.64 32.53
C THR A 41 8.96 -11.23 31.21
N LYS A 42 8.61 -12.50 30.93
CA LYS A 42 8.92 -13.17 29.67
C LYS A 42 7.85 -14.17 29.30
N ILE A 43 7.46 -14.18 28.04
CA ILE A 43 6.60 -15.19 27.44
C ILE A 43 6.97 -15.31 25.95
N THR A 44 7.16 -16.53 25.45
CA THR A 44 7.46 -16.79 24.06
C THR A 44 6.61 -17.94 23.52
N LEU A 45 6.12 -17.79 22.28
CA LEU A 45 5.38 -18.85 21.61
C LEU A 45 6.29 -20.05 21.37
N GLY A 46 5.71 -21.23 21.46
CA GLY A 46 6.36 -22.51 21.15
C GLY A 46 6.26 -22.85 19.67
N THR A 47 6.22 -24.13 19.39
CA THR A 47 6.00 -24.66 18.05
C THR A 47 4.50 -24.62 17.73
N LEU A 48 4.17 -24.07 16.58
CA LEU A 48 2.79 -23.92 16.10
C LEU A 48 2.57 -24.74 14.83
N LYS A 49 1.35 -25.14 14.58
CA LYS A 49 0.94 -25.76 13.32
C LYS A 49 0.30 -24.74 12.41
N ARG A 50 0.57 -24.83 11.11
CA ARG A 50 -0.07 -24.03 10.08
C ARG A 50 -0.58 -24.92 8.97
N THR A 51 -1.84 -24.75 8.61
CA THR A 51 -2.44 -25.45 7.46
C THR A 51 -2.38 -24.55 6.24
N LEU A 52 -1.74 -25.05 5.17
CA LEU A 52 -1.65 -24.40 3.87
C LEU A 52 -2.70 -25.02 2.94
N GLN A 53 -3.43 -24.20 2.21
CA GLN A 53 -4.31 -24.66 1.13
C GLN A 53 -3.47 -24.88 -0.12
N VAL A 54 -3.42 -26.09 -0.65
CA VAL A 54 -2.64 -26.45 -1.87
C VAL A 54 -3.52 -26.37 -3.10
N THR A 55 -4.70 -26.97 -3.03
CA THR A 55 -5.75 -26.91 -4.05
C THR A 55 -7.10 -26.69 -3.35
N ALA A 56 -8.19 -26.55 -4.09
CA ALA A 56 -9.53 -26.40 -3.51
C ALA A 56 -9.86 -27.53 -2.50
N ASP A 57 -9.33 -28.75 -2.75
CA ASP A 57 -9.67 -29.96 -1.99
C ASP A 57 -8.48 -30.56 -1.22
N SER A 58 -7.33 -29.89 -1.21
CA SER A 58 -6.10 -30.41 -0.59
C SER A 58 -5.44 -29.40 0.32
N THR A 59 -5.10 -29.83 1.53
CA THR A 59 -4.36 -29.05 2.53
C THR A 59 -3.07 -29.75 2.93
N TYR A 60 -2.10 -28.98 3.34
CA TYR A 60 -0.82 -29.45 3.88
C TYR A 60 -0.50 -28.72 5.18
N THR A 61 -0.13 -29.44 6.22
CA THR A 61 0.21 -28.86 7.53
C THR A 61 1.71 -28.79 7.71
N ILE A 62 2.19 -27.60 8.03
CA ILE A 62 3.59 -27.32 8.36
C ILE A 62 3.72 -26.90 9.82
N THR A 63 4.96 -26.94 10.31
CA THR A 63 5.34 -26.50 11.63
C THR A 63 6.02 -25.13 11.56
N LEU A 64 5.59 -24.21 12.40
CA LEU A 64 6.18 -22.87 12.55
C LEU A 64 6.92 -22.78 13.88
N ASN A 65 8.05 -22.08 13.88
CA ASN A 65 8.72 -21.68 15.11
C ASN A 65 8.08 -20.36 15.62
N GLY A 66 7.31 -20.43 16.68
CA GLY A 66 6.63 -19.28 17.29
C GLY A 66 7.60 -18.24 17.86
N GLY A 67 8.85 -18.62 18.14
CA GLY A 67 9.88 -17.69 18.61
C GLY A 67 10.23 -16.57 17.61
N TYR A 68 9.91 -16.75 16.31
CA TYR A 68 10.07 -15.70 15.29
C TYR A 68 8.94 -14.65 15.31
N TYR A 69 7.93 -14.84 16.15
CA TYR A 69 6.81 -13.92 16.31
C TYR A 69 6.76 -13.45 17.78
N PRO A 70 7.61 -12.49 18.16
CA PRO A 70 7.77 -12.09 19.55
C PRO A 70 6.47 -11.53 20.13
N LEU A 71 6.21 -11.89 21.38
CA LEU A 71 5.13 -11.34 22.16
C LEU A 71 5.61 -10.09 22.90
N THR A 72 4.89 -9.01 22.75
CA THR A 72 5.07 -7.77 23.50
C THR A 72 4.27 -7.83 24.79
N ILE A 73 4.90 -7.54 25.92
CA ILE A 73 4.26 -7.43 27.22
C ILE A 73 4.10 -5.95 27.55
N ASP A 74 2.89 -5.44 27.43
CA ASP A 74 2.53 -4.08 27.82
C ASP A 74 2.15 -4.08 29.30
N GLN A 75 3.11 -3.74 30.14
CA GLN A 75 2.96 -3.70 31.59
C GLN A 75 2.01 -2.60 32.09
N VAL A 76 1.83 -1.55 31.30
CA VAL A 76 0.99 -0.39 31.64
C VAL A 76 -0.48 -0.73 31.42
N ASN A 77 -0.79 -1.30 30.25
CA ASN A 77 -2.16 -1.65 29.86
C ASN A 77 -2.51 -3.10 30.20
N ASN A 78 -1.57 -3.86 30.77
CA ASN A 78 -1.73 -5.27 31.12
C ASN A 78 -2.16 -6.14 29.91
N ARG A 79 -1.47 -5.97 28.77
CA ARG A 79 -1.74 -6.70 27.53
C ARG A 79 -0.50 -7.44 27.05
N ILE A 80 -0.75 -8.60 26.44
CA ILE A 80 0.28 -9.40 25.78
C ILE A 80 -0.21 -9.72 24.38
N TYR A 81 0.59 -9.37 23.39
CA TYR A 81 0.20 -9.59 21.99
C TYR A 81 1.43 -9.68 21.07
N ASN A 82 1.29 -10.36 19.95
CA ASN A 82 2.28 -10.34 18.89
C ASN A 82 2.02 -9.14 17.97
N VAL A 83 3.04 -8.27 17.77
CA VAL A 83 3.00 -7.14 16.83
C VAL A 83 2.95 -7.68 15.42
N ASP A 84 3.88 -8.60 15.09
CA ASP A 84 3.86 -9.34 13.84
C ASP A 84 2.87 -10.47 13.95
N SER A 85 1.75 -10.34 13.24
CA SER A 85 0.71 -11.38 13.25
C SER A 85 1.23 -12.70 12.67
N LEU A 86 0.80 -13.80 13.22
CA LEU A 86 1.08 -15.14 12.70
C LEU A 86 0.52 -15.30 11.27
N PRO A 87 1.12 -16.14 10.43
CA PRO A 87 0.61 -16.43 9.09
C PRO A 87 -0.83 -16.93 9.08
N VAL A 88 -1.57 -16.65 8.01
CA VAL A 88 -2.91 -17.20 7.82
C VAL A 88 -2.87 -18.74 7.86
N GLY A 89 -3.89 -19.34 8.43
CA GLY A 89 -3.95 -20.80 8.61
C GLY A 89 -3.17 -21.35 9.82
N THR A 90 -2.55 -20.47 10.63
CA THR A 90 -1.94 -20.89 11.90
C THR A 90 -3.02 -21.32 12.88
N ASP A 91 -2.86 -22.50 13.45
CA ASP A 91 -3.76 -23.07 14.44
C ASP A 91 -3.50 -22.41 15.81
N VAL A 92 -4.38 -21.48 16.16
CA VAL A 92 -4.35 -20.80 17.47
C VAL A 92 -5.32 -21.41 18.47
N ALA A 93 -6.03 -22.49 18.11
CA ALA A 93 -6.77 -23.31 19.06
C ALA A 93 -5.85 -24.23 19.88
N HIS A 94 -4.61 -24.45 19.40
CA HIS A 94 -3.65 -25.36 20.00
C HIS A 94 -2.27 -24.69 20.16
N VAL A 95 -2.20 -23.62 20.94
CA VAL A 95 -0.96 -22.85 21.18
C VAL A 95 -0.20 -23.44 22.37
N THR A 96 1.10 -23.68 22.16
CA THR A 96 2.05 -23.99 23.24
C THR A 96 3.05 -22.83 23.39
N PHE A 97 3.71 -22.74 24.53
CA PHE A 97 4.71 -21.72 24.80
C PHE A 97 6.09 -22.35 25.04
N ALA A 98 7.13 -21.71 24.54
CA ALA A 98 8.49 -22.17 24.77
C ALA A 98 9.01 -21.72 26.14
N THR A 99 8.63 -20.52 26.56
CA THR A 99 9.05 -19.98 27.86
C THR A 99 7.94 -19.15 28.49
N LEU A 100 7.89 -19.19 29.83
CA LEU A 100 7.12 -18.26 30.65
C LEU A 100 8.00 -17.92 31.89
N THR A 101 8.15 -16.64 32.20
CA THR A 101 8.81 -16.16 33.41
C THR A 101 7.91 -15.16 34.09
N SER A 102 7.56 -15.42 35.35
CA SER A 102 6.75 -14.54 36.19
C SER A 102 7.27 -14.53 37.59
N SER A 103 6.98 -13.49 38.37
CA SER A 103 7.34 -13.34 39.77
C SER A 103 6.41 -14.10 40.72
N GLY A 104 5.43 -14.82 40.20
CA GLY A 104 4.45 -15.56 40.97
C GLY A 104 3.86 -16.74 40.19
N VAL A 105 2.82 -17.37 40.73
CA VAL A 105 2.12 -18.48 40.11
C VAL A 105 1.19 -17.97 38.99
N THR A 106 1.40 -18.41 37.76
CA THR A 106 0.56 -18.01 36.63
C THR A 106 -0.61 -18.99 36.46
N THR A 107 -1.82 -18.44 36.38
CA THR A 107 -3.03 -19.17 36.06
C THR A 107 -3.72 -18.64 34.81
N ILE A 108 -4.55 -19.48 34.21
CA ILE A 108 -5.39 -19.11 33.06
C ILE A 108 -6.85 -19.43 33.36
N LYS A 109 -7.76 -18.55 32.96
CA LYS A 109 -9.18 -18.80 33.08
C LYS A 109 -9.64 -19.85 32.08
N SER A 110 -10.21 -20.96 32.56
CA SER A 110 -10.78 -22.03 31.72
C SER A 110 -11.98 -21.50 30.92
N LEU A 111 -12.00 -21.77 29.59
CA LEU A 111 -13.14 -21.45 28.74
C LEU A 111 -14.40 -22.30 29.06
N THR A 112 -14.19 -23.48 29.59
CA THR A 112 -15.28 -24.44 29.88
C THR A 112 -15.90 -24.21 31.24
N THR A 113 -15.07 -24.07 32.29
CA THR A 113 -15.54 -24.01 33.68
C THR A 113 -15.59 -22.57 34.23
N GLY A 114 -14.90 -21.62 33.58
CA GLY A 114 -14.72 -20.24 34.05
C GLY A 114 -13.82 -20.11 35.29
N GLN A 115 -13.23 -21.24 35.78
CA GLN A 115 -12.32 -21.26 36.92
C GLN A 115 -10.88 -21.06 36.49
N ASP A 116 -10.06 -20.52 37.40
CA ASP A 116 -8.63 -20.36 37.16
C ASP A 116 -7.93 -21.72 37.35
N THR A 117 -7.14 -22.10 36.36
CA THR A 117 -6.32 -23.30 36.34
C THR A 117 -4.85 -22.95 36.21
N LEU A 118 -3.93 -23.76 36.72
CA LEU A 118 -2.49 -23.54 36.54
C LEU A 118 -2.17 -23.47 35.06
N PHE A 119 -1.41 -22.44 34.64
CA PHE A 119 -0.96 -22.29 33.28
C PHE A 119 0.37 -23.01 33.09
N ALA A 120 0.36 -24.10 32.34
CA ALA A 120 1.57 -24.82 31.97
C ALA A 120 1.94 -24.50 30.50
N THR A 121 3.19 -24.16 30.25
CA THR A 121 3.68 -23.78 28.90
C THR A 121 3.60 -24.91 27.88
N THR A 122 3.67 -26.17 28.36
CA THR A 122 3.58 -27.40 27.56
C THR A 122 2.16 -27.75 27.14
N ASP A 123 1.17 -27.22 27.86
CA ASP A 123 -0.21 -27.52 27.59
C ASP A 123 -0.73 -26.74 26.38
N SER A 124 -1.42 -27.44 25.51
CA SER A 124 -2.11 -26.83 24.38
C SER A 124 -3.26 -25.97 24.88
N THR A 125 -3.19 -24.70 24.56
CA THR A 125 -4.16 -23.68 25.00
C THR A 125 -4.84 -23.00 23.81
N ASP A 126 -6.16 -22.85 23.90
CA ASP A 126 -6.96 -22.16 22.87
C ASP A 126 -6.89 -20.64 23.05
N PHE A 127 -6.39 -19.96 21.98
CA PHE A 127 -6.31 -18.51 21.83
C PHE A 127 -7.09 -18.00 20.60
N THR A 128 -8.11 -18.72 20.16
CA THR A 128 -9.03 -18.22 19.12
C THR A 128 -9.75 -16.94 19.56
N VAL A 129 -9.85 -16.72 20.86
CA VAL A 129 -10.32 -15.50 21.50
C VAL A 129 -9.27 -14.99 22.50
N PRO A 130 -9.26 -13.69 22.85
CA PRO A 130 -8.37 -13.19 23.91
C PRO A 130 -8.57 -13.95 25.22
N ARG A 131 -7.46 -14.25 25.89
CA ARG A 131 -7.45 -15.01 27.14
C ARG A 131 -6.87 -14.18 28.28
N MET A 132 -7.37 -14.44 29.49
CA MET A 132 -6.85 -13.80 30.70
C MET A 132 -5.85 -14.71 31.40
N LEU A 133 -4.58 -14.27 31.47
CA LEU A 133 -3.58 -14.84 32.38
C LEU A 133 -3.56 -14.03 33.66
N THR A 134 -3.48 -14.71 34.81
CA THR A 134 -3.35 -14.08 36.12
C THR A 134 -2.05 -14.54 36.76
N VAL A 135 -1.19 -13.62 37.15
CA VAL A 135 -0.02 -13.90 38.00
C VAL A 135 -0.40 -13.60 39.43
N ASN A 136 -0.36 -14.62 40.25
CA ASN A 136 -0.64 -14.52 41.69
C ASN A 136 0.69 -14.50 42.44
N ALA A 137 0.91 -13.48 43.25
CA ALA A 137 2.09 -13.37 44.11
C ALA A 137 2.22 -14.56 45.03
N TYR A 138 3.43 -14.95 45.43
CA TYR A 138 3.67 -16.11 46.27
C TYR A 138 3.11 -15.94 47.68
N ASP A 139 2.97 -14.71 48.17
CA ASP A 139 2.34 -14.40 49.46
C ASP A 139 0.80 -14.44 49.41
N GLY A 140 0.22 -14.56 48.20
CA GLY A 140 -1.23 -14.58 47.98
C GLY A 140 -1.94 -13.25 48.17
N LEU A 141 -1.21 -12.15 48.43
CA LEU A 141 -1.80 -10.84 48.74
C LEU A 141 -1.96 -9.94 47.49
N ALA A 142 -1.19 -10.22 46.41
CA ALA A 142 -1.27 -9.48 45.17
C ALA A 142 -1.53 -10.37 43.97
N LYS A 143 -2.18 -9.82 42.94
CA LYS A 143 -2.36 -10.46 41.66
C LYS A 143 -2.42 -9.45 40.54
N LYS A 144 -1.96 -9.85 39.35
CA LYS A 144 -1.99 -9.03 38.14
C LYS A 144 -2.60 -9.83 37.00
N HIS A 145 -3.51 -9.21 36.27
CA HIS A 145 -4.22 -9.82 35.15
C HIS A 145 -3.66 -9.29 33.83
N TYR A 146 -3.39 -10.16 32.88
CA TYR A 146 -2.93 -9.83 31.55
C TYR A 146 -3.90 -10.38 30.50
N GLU A 147 -4.44 -9.52 29.64
CA GLU A 147 -5.16 -9.94 28.46
C GLU A 147 -4.16 -10.40 27.38
N VAL A 148 -4.20 -11.66 27.01
CA VAL A 148 -3.35 -12.23 25.96
C VAL A 148 -4.14 -12.40 24.69
N LYS A 149 -3.66 -11.77 23.60
CA LYS A 149 -4.25 -11.87 22.27
C LYS A 149 -3.19 -12.33 21.27
N ILE A 150 -3.45 -13.44 20.61
CA ILE A 150 -2.59 -13.93 19.51
C ILE A 150 -3.22 -13.48 18.18
N ASN A 151 -2.52 -12.60 17.48
CA ASN A 151 -2.97 -12.09 16.20
C ASN A 151 -2.54 -13.01 15.07
N VAL A 152 -3.46 -13.29 14.14
CA VAL A 152 -3.23 -14.07 12.92
C VAL A 152 -3.69 -13.25 11.73
N HIS A 153 -2.90 -13.26 10.65
CA HIS A 153 -3.28 -12.63 9.40
C HIS A 153 -4.50 -13.31 8.77
N LYS A 154 -5.32 -12.52 8.10
CA LYS A 154 -6.52 -13.00 7.38
C LYS A 154 -6.24 -13.28 5.90
N GLU A 155 -5.11 -12.83 5.40
CA GLU A 155 -4.70 -12.90 3.99
C GLU A 155 -3.26 -13.42 3.90
N GLU A 156 -2.95 -14.14 2.80
CA GLU A 156 -1.58 -14.59 2.55
C GLU A 156 -0.62 -13.41 2.36
N ALA A 157 0.62 -13.63 2.81
CA ALA A 157 1.71 -12.67 2.56
C ALA A 157 2.00 -12.57 1.06
N ASP A 158 2.42 -11.35 0.66
CA ASP A 158 2.87 -11.06 -0.71
C ASP A 158 1.88 -11.49 -1.80
N SER A 159 0.60 -11.55 -1.46
CA SER A 159 -0.49 -11.83 -2.38
C SER A 159 -1.26 -10.56 -2.75
N PHE A 160 -1.78 -10.54 -3.96
CA PHE A 160 -2.70 -9.50 -4.40
C PHE A 160 -4.13 -10.02 -4.29
N VAL A 161 -4.97 -9.36 -3.47
CA VAL A 161 -6.34 -9.79 -3.21
C VAL A 161 -7.30 -8.82 -3.87
N TRP A 162 -8.19 -9.36 -4.70
CA TRP A 162 -9.29 -8.63 -5.32
C TRP A 162 -10.62 -8.96 -4.63
N LYS A 163 -11.44 -7.93 -4.44
CA LYS A 163 -12.82 -8.06 -3.95
C LYS A 163 -13.76 -7.36 -4.92
N ASN A 164 -14.82 -8.05 -5.34
CA ASN A 164 -15.94 -7.40 -5.99
C ASN A 164 -16.71 -6.61 -4.93
N VAL A 165 -16.77 -5.29 -5.07
CA VAL A 165 -17.46 -4.38 -4.13
C VAL A 165 -18.89 -4.15 -4.60
N VAL A 166 -19.06 -4.02 -5.93
CA VAL A 166 -20.36 -3.87 -6.57
C VAL A 166 -20.40 -4.84 -7.75
N ASN A 167 -21.31 -5.81 -7.71
CA ASN A 167 -21.35 -6.86 -8.72
C ASN A 167 -22.01 -6.41 -10.03
N ALA A 168 -23.08 -5.64 -9.92
CA ALA A 168 -23.77 -5.02 -11.04
C ALA A 168 -24.50 -3.77 -10.54
N ASN A 169 -24.25 -2.64 -11.18
CA ASN A 169 -24.92 -1.38 -10.85
C ASN A 169 -25.41 -0.73 -12.14
N SER A 170 -26.70 -0.44 -12.19
CA SER A 170 -27.34 0.14 -13.39
C SER A 170 -26.80 1.54 -13.72
N GLN A 171 -26.35 2.33 -12.73
CA GLN A 171 -25.79 3.66 -12.98
C GLN A 171 -24.42 3.55 -13.66
N PHE A 172 -23.59 2.55 -13.31
CA PHE A 172 -22.34 2.30 -14.01
C PHE A 172 -22.59 1.73 -15.42
N ALA A 173 -23.53 0.80 -15.55
CA ALA A 173 -23.90 0.22 -16.84
C ALA A 173 -24.59 1.23 -17.79
N ALA A 174 -25.15 2.32 -17.27
CA ALA A 174 -25.72 3.39 -18.06
C ALA A 174 -24.69 4.38 -18.61
N LEU A 175 -23.42 4.30 -18.21
CA LEU A 175 -22.36 5.15 -18.73
C LEU A 175 -22.04 4.77 -20.17
N GLN A 176 -22.14 5.77 -21.06
CA GLN A 176 -21.92 5.63 -22.49
C GLN A 176 -20.50 6.11 -22.86
N GLY A 177 -19.84 5.41 -23.76
CA GLY A 177 -18.49 5.79 -24.19
C GLY A 177 -17.42 5.57 -23.12
N GLY A 178 -16.43 6.44 -23.12
CA GLY A 178 -15.34 6.40 -22.12
C GLY A 178 -15.78 6.97 -20.77
N HIS A 179 -15.28 6.39 -19.70
CA HIS A 179 -15.43 6.90 -18.34
C HIS A 179 -14.07 7.02 -17.67
N ARG A 180 -13.95 7.86 -16.64
CA ARG A 180 -12.72 8.08 -15.90
C ARG A 180 -12.95 7.92 -14.41
N THR A 181 -12.04 7.25 -13.75
CA THR A 181 -12.09 7.04 -12.30
C THR A 181 -10.94 7.76 -11.62
N LEU A 182 -11.23 8.43 -10.51
CA LEU A 182 -10.23 9.05 -9.62
C LEU A 182 -10.56 8.75 -8.17
N GLY A 183 -9.52 8.57 -7.34
CA GLY A 183 -9.68 8.51 -5.89
C GLY A 183 -9.86 9.90 -5.31
N ARG A 184 -10.55 10.01 -4.17
CA ARG A 184 -10.69 11.23 -3.37
C ARG A 184 -9.98 11.07 -2.02
N ALA A 185 -9.62 12.16 -1.37
CA ALA A 185 -8.84 12.17 -0.12
C ALA A 185 -9.50 11.40 1.04
N ASP A 186 -10.82 11.29 1.05
CA ASP A 186 -11.62 10.53 2.04
C ASP A 186 -11.77 9.03 1.67
N ASN A 187 -11.02 8.55 0.68
CA ASN A 187 -11.09 7.20 0.13
C ASN A 187 -12.36 6.87 -0.67
N ALA A 188 -13.18 7.84 -0.99
CA ALA A 188 -14.24 7.66 -1.97
C ALA A 188 -13.67 7.54 -3.38
N LEU A 189 -14.38 6.83 -4.24
CA LEU A 189 -14.09 6.74 -5.67
C LEU A 189 -15.03 7.70 -6.41
N LEU A 190 -14.48 8.47 -7.33
CA LEU A 190 -15.21 9.31 -8.27
C LEU A 190 -15.19 8.64 -9.63
N VAL A 191 -16.38 8.45 -10.22
CA VAL A 191 -16.54 7.90 -11.58
C VAL A 191 -17.19 8.96 -12.44
N PHE A 192 -16.42 9.56 -13.32
CA PHE A 192 -16.89 10.56 -14.28
C PHE A 192 -17.32 9.85 -15.57
N GLY A 193 -18.48 10.18 -16.09
CA GLY A 193 -18.97 9.57 -17.31
C GLY A 193 -20.15 10.32 -17.90
N HIS A 194 -20.52 9.95 -19.13
CA HIS A 194 -21.69 10.45 -19.81
C HIS A 194 -22.83 9.45 -19.67
N ALA A 195 -23.97 9.93 -19.22
CA ALA A 195 -25.21 9.16 -19.18
C ALA A 195 -26.25 9.78 -20.12
N GLU A 196 -27.40 9.16 -20.27
CA GLU A 196 -28.49 9.71 -21.09
C GLU A 196 -28.95 11.11 -20.61
N SER A 197 -28.82 11.37 -19.30
CA SER A 197 -29.15 12.66 -18.67
C SER A 197 -28.05 13.73 -18.83
N GLY A 198 -26.90 13.42 -19.44
CA GLY A 198 -25.74 14.28 -19.58
C GLY A 198 -24.51 13.81 -18.80
N GLU A 199 -23.53 14.69 -18.67
CA GLU A 199 -22.29 14.42 -17.92
C GLU A 199 -22.58 14.36 -16.42
N GLN A 200 -22.07 13.32 -15.77
CA GLN A 200 -22.25 13.11 -14.34
C GLN A 200 -21.02 12.55 -13.67
N VAL A 201 -20.93 12.73 -12.37
CA VAL A 201 -20.01 12.04 -11.48
C VAL A 201 -20.80 11.13 -10.54
N LEU A 202 -20.37 9.87 -10.46
CA LEU A 202 -20.87 8.91 -9.47
C LEU A 202 -19.85 8.84 -8.34
N VAL A 203 -20.27 9.21 -7.14
CA VAL A 203 -19.46 9.12 -5.93
C VAL A 203 -19.73 7.77 -5.27
N VAL A 204 -18.70 6.97 -5.11
CA VAL A 204 -18.79 5.65 -4.47
C VAL A 204 -18.07 5.71 -3.14
N ASP A 205 -18.77 5.46 -2.06
CA ASP A 205 -18.16 5.40 -0.73
C ASP A 205 -17.36 4.10 -0.53
N PRO A 206 -16.53 3.98 0.52
CA PRO A 206 -15.76 2.76 0.79
C PRO A 206 -16.60 1.50 1.01
N LEU A 207 -17.91 1.63 1.26
CA LEU A 207 -18.85 0.51 1.44
C LEU A 207 -19.48 0.07 0.12
N GLY A 208 -19.36 0.89 -0.94
CA GLY A 208 -19.92 0.62 -2.27
C GLY A 208 -21.26 1.31 -2.55
N ASN A 209 -21.72 2.23 -1.70
CA ASN A 209 -22.89 3.04 -1.98
C ASN A 209 -22.58 4.08 -3.05
N VAL A 210 -23.49 4.25 -4.02
CA VAL A 210 -23.31 5.11 -5.18
C VAL A 210 -24.27 6.28 -5.13
N GLN A 211 -23.74 7.50 -5.31
CA GLN A 211 -24.52 8.73 -5.41
C GLN A 211 -24.16 9.47 -6.70
N ALA A 212 -25.15 9.87 -7.50
CA ALA A 212 -24.97 10.60 -8.74
C ALA A 212 -25.09 12.12 -8.52
N SER A 213 -24.24 12.89 -9.19
CA SER A 213 -24.32 14.35 -9.26
C SER A 213 -24.05 14.80 -10.71
N ALA A 214 -24.82 15.79 -11.18
CA ALA A 214 -24.63 16.36 -12.51
C ALA A 214 -23.34 17.18 -12.55
N LEU A 215 -22.68 17.17 -13.70
CA LEU A 215 -21.49 17.98 -13.98
C LEU A 215 -21.86 19.22 -14.82
N PRO A 216 -20.99 20.24 -14.86
CA PRO A 216 -21.19 21.40 -15.73
C PRO A 216 -21.33 21.03 -17.21
N ALA A 217 -22.08 21.82 -17.95
CA ALA A 217 -22.27 21.59 -19.38
C ALA A 217 -20.94 21.58 -20.16
N GLY A 218 -20.78 20.63 -21.08
CA GLY A 218 -19.58 20.45 -21.88
C GLY A 218 -18.35 20.01 -21.10
N PHE A 219 -18.58 19.32 -19.97
CA PHE A 219 -17.52 18.74 -19.17
C PHE A 219 -16.80 17.63 -19.94
N GLN A 220 -15.50 17.76 -20.10
CA GLN A 220 -14.69 16.78 -20.84
C GLN A 220 -14.19 15.67 -19.90
N ILE A 221 -14.87 14.54 -19.89
CA ILE A 221 -14.60 13.39 -19.00
C ILE A 221 -13.12 12.96 -19.05
N ALA A 222 -12.52 12.90 -20.25
CA ALA A 222 -11.14 12.48 -20.43
C ALA A 222 -10.11 13.49 -19.87
N SER A 223 -10.51 14.74 -19.63
CA SER A 223 -9.61 15.79 -19.13
C SER A 223 -9.43 15.82 -17.63
N VAL A 224 -10.23 15.05 -16.88
CA VAL A 224 -10.21 15.11 -15.41
C VAL A 224 -8.89 14.58 -14.87
N VAL A 225 -8.21 15.40 -14.07
CA VAL A 225 -6.96 15.05 -13.36
C VAL A 225 -7.05 15.48 -11.90
N ALA A 226 -6.24 14.86 -11.04
CA ALA A 226 -6.18 15.19 -9.63
C ALA A 226 -4.74 15.31 -9.15
N ASP A 227 -4.51 16.12 -8.12
CA ASP A 227 -3.23 16.19 -7.43
C ASP A 227 -2.90 14.88 -6.69
N PRO A 228 -1.64 14.63 -6.29
CA PRO A 228 -1.25 13.43 -5.57
C PRO A 228 -2.02 13.22 -4.25
N GLU A 229 -2.42 14.30 -3.58
CA GLU A 229 -3.18 14.26 -2.33
C GLU A 229 -4.68 14.02 -2.53
N ARG A 230 -5.15 14.05 -3.80
CA ARG A 230 -6.57 13.83 -4.16
C ARG A 230 -7.51 14.87 -3.53
N ARG A 231 -7.05 16.11 -3.41
CA ARG A 231 -7.79 17.24 -2.84
C ARG A 231 -8.10 18.32 -3.85
N ASN A 232 -7.37 18.37 -4.96
CA ASN A 232 -7.59 19.32 -6.02
C ASN A 232 -7.77 18.57 -7.34
N PHE A 233 -8.88 18.83 -7.98
CA PHE A 233 -9.28 18.25 -9.25
C PHE A 233 -9.38 19.35 -10.30
N TYR A 234 -8.94 19.06 -11.51
CA TYR A 234 -9.02 19.97 -12.63
C TYR A 234 -9.64 19.27 -13.83
N ALA A 235 -10.44 20.00 -14.61
CA ALA A 235 -11.07 19.50 -15.82
C ALA A 235 -11.31 20.62 -16.81
N LEU A 236 -11.46 20.27 -18.07
CA LEU A 236 -11.89 21.17 -19.13
C LEU A 236 -13.42 21.09 -19.27
N THR A 237 -14.04 22.25 -19.46
CA THR A 237 -15.48 22.41 -19.64
C THR A 237 -15.75 23.34 -20.83
N ALA A 238 -17.01 23.54 -21.21
CA ALA A 238 -17.36 24.54 -22.23
C ALA A 238 -16.93 25.96 -21.85
N ALA A 239 -16.80 26.26 -20.55
CA ALA A 239 -16.35 27.55 -20.03
C ALA A 239 -14.83 27.68 -19.90
N GLY A 240 -14.07 26.65 -20.29
CA GLY A 240 -12.62 26.55 -20.13
C GLY A 240 -12.18 25.66 -18.97
N LEU A 241 -11.06 26.00 -18.32
CA LEU A 241 -10.52 25.22 -17.20
C LEU A 241 -11.38 25.41 -15.94
N ALA A 242 -11.69 24.34 -15.25
CA ALA A 242 -12.39 24.33 -13.99
C ALA A 242 -11.63 23.60 -12.89
N HIS A 243 -11.84 23.99 -11.64
CA HIS A 243 -11.26 23.40 -10.44
C HIS A 243 -12.36 22.94 -9.48
N SER A 244 -12.08 21.86 -8.78
CA SER A 244 -12.92 21.32 -7.70
C SER A 244 -12.06 20.83 -6.54
N SER A 245 -12.51 21.03 -5.30
CA SER A 245 -11.88 20.45 -4.09
C SER A 245 -12.48 19.11 -3.68
N ASP A 246 -13.62 18.72 -4.26
CA ASP A 246 -14.37 17.51 -3.90
C ASP A 246 -14.64 16.57 -5.11
N GLY A 247 -14.32 17.03 -6.33
CA GLY A 247 -14.61 16.33 -7.57
C GLY A 247 -16.08 16.36 -7.99
N VAL A 248 -16.94 17.06 -7.26
CA VAL A 248 -18.40 17.17 -7.51
C VAL A 248 -18.80 18.59 -7.84
N THR A 249 -18.35 19.54 -7.04
CA THR A 249 -18.64 20.98 -7.22
C THR A 249 -17.50 21.66 -7.98
N TRP A 250 -17.78 22.24 -9.14
CA TRP A 250 -16.78 22.78 -10.05
C TRP A 250 -16.90 24.28 -10.22
N ASN A 251 -15.76 24.96 -10.14
CA ASN A 251 -15.65 26.41 -10.33
C ASN A 251 -14.75 26.72 -11.51
N ALA A 252 -15.17 27.58 -12.41
CA ALA A 252 -14.35 28.02 -13.54
C ALA A 252 -13.11 28.80 -13.06
N ILE A 253 -11.97 28.53 -13.66
CA ILE A 253 -10.73 29.30 -13.48
C ILE A 253 -10.67 30.36 -14.57
N ASN A 254 -10.50 31.60 -14.17
CA ASN A 254 -10.31 32.69 -15.11
C ASN A 254 -8.86 32.66 -15.63
N ALA A 255 -8.67 32.00 -16.75
CA ALA A 255 -7.37 31.89 -17.43
C ALA A 255 -7.49 32.50 -18.84
N PRO A 256 -6.54 33.34 -19.26
CA PRO A 256 -6.53 33.94 -20.62
C PRO A 256 -6.34 32.89 -21.72
N SER A 257 -5.87 31.73 -21.37
CA SER A 257 -5.59 30.61 -22.27
C SER A 257 -5.61 29.29 -21.48
N THR A 258 -6.22 28.25 -22.03
CA THR A 258 -6.29 26.92 -21.47
C THR A 258 -5.58 25.89 -22.36
N PRO A 259 -5.10 24.77 -21.83
CA PRO A 259 -4.60 23.68 -22.64
C PRO A 259 -5.74 22.98 -23.40
N ASP A 260 -5.41 22.25 -24.44
CA ASP A 260 -6.34 21.39 -25.18
C ASP A 260 -6.57 20.06 -24.45
N VAL A 261 -5.56 19.60 -23.72
CA VAL A 261 -5.57 18.34 -22.96
C VAL A 261 -4.88 18.55 -21.62
N LEU A 262 -5.52 18.08 -20.55
CA LEU A 262 -4.87 17.91 -19.23
C LEU A 262 -4.29 16.50 -19.12
N LEU A 263 -3.06 16.40 -18.62
CA LEU A 263 -2.33 15.14 -18.51
C LEU A 263 -2.16 14.67 -17.07
N ALA A 264 -1.68 15.55 -16.20
CA ALA A 264 -1.41 15.21 -14.80
C ALA A 264 -1.35 16.47 -13.92
N VAL A 265 -1.47 16.27 -12.61
CA VAL A 265 -1.19 17.29 -11.59
C VAL A 265 -0.14 16.72 -10.65
N GLY A 266 1.02 17.39 -10.58
CA GLY A 266 2.08 17.10 -9.60
C GLY A 266 2.13 18.16 -8.51
N SER A 267 3.03 17.98 -7.55
CA SER A 267 3.22 18.94 -6.45
C SER A 267 3.72 20.31 -6.95
N ALA A 268 4.42 20.36 -8.07
CA ALA A 268 4.96 21.60 -8.66
C ALA A 268 4.00 22.31 -9.63
N GLY A 269 2.92 21.67 -10.10
CA GLY A 269 1.99 22.27 -11.03
C GLY A 269 1.12 21.31 -11.82
N ILE A 270 0.39 21.87 -12.76
CA ILE A 270 -0.50 21.17 -13.68
C ILE A 270 0.19 21.04 -15.04
N TYR A 271 0.10 19.87 -15.64
CA TYR A 271 0.73 19.54 -16.94
C TYR A 271 -0.34 19.21 -17.97
N GLY A 272 -0.14 19.71 -19.17
CA GLY A 272 -1.09 19.53 -20.27
C GLY A 272 -0.41 19.61 -21.64
N MET A 273 -1.22 19.63 -22.67
CA MET A 273 -0.79 19.95 -24.04
C MET A 273 -1.64 21.08 -24.61
N LYS A 274 -1.01 21.95 -25.36
CA LYS A 274 -1.63 23.04 -26.09
C LYS A 274 -1.00 23.17 -27.48
N ASP A 275 -1.83 23.31 -28.52
CA ASP A 275 -1.38 23.43 -29.91
C ASP A 275 -0.36 22.33 -30.27
N GLY A 276 -0.57 21.09 -29.76
CA GLY A 276 0.30 19.95 -30.01
C GLY A 276 1.63 19.94 -29.26
N THR A 277 1.89 20.88 -28.33
CA THR A 277 3.11 20.93 -27.51
C THR A 277 2.80 20.75 -26.02
N PHE A 278 3.77 20.25 -25.26
CA PHE A 278 3.62 20.18 -23.80
C PHE A 278 3.61 21.58 -23.19
N CYS A 279 2.80 21.75 -22.17
CA CYS A 279 2.73 22.99 -21.39
C CYS A 279 2.48 22.72 -19.92
N SER A 280 2.84 23.66 -19.07
CA SER A 280 2.64 23.56 -17.62
C SER A 280 2.17 24.88 -17.01
N SER A 281 1.52 24.76 -15.84
CA SER A 281 1.08 25.86 -15.01
C SER A 281 1.52 25.64 -13.56
N ALA A 282 2.27 26.60 -13.01
CA ALA A 282 2.72 26.57 -11.61
C ALA A 282 1.77 27.34 -10.65
N ASN A 283 0.70 27.94 -11.15
CA ASN A 283 -0.20 28.81 -10.40
C ASN A 283 -1.68 28.37 -10.46
N GLY A 284 -1.90 27.06 -10.42
CA GLY A 284 -3.24 26.50 -10.38
C GLY A 284 -4.06 26.69 -11.67
N GLY A 285 -3.39 26.77 -12.82
CA GLY A 285 -4.03 26.86 -14.13
C GLY A 285 -4.34 28.30 -14.60
N GLN A 286 -3.94 29.32 -13.85
CA GLN A 286 -4.21 30.72 -14.21
C GLN A 286 -3.37 31.16 -15.41
N THR A 287 -2.13 30.72 -15.49
CA THR A 287 -1.26 30.97 -16.66
C THR A 287 -0.54 29.70 -17.08
N TRP A 288 -0.27 29.56 -18.36
CA TRP A 288 0.38 28.41 -18.99
C TRP A 288 1.59 28.82 -19.77
N GLN A 289 2.65 28.03 -19.70
CA GLN A 289 3.87 28.21 -20.47
C GLN A 289 4.18 26.95 -21.27
N ALA A 290 4.73 27.09 -22.45
CA ALA A 290 5.22 25.96 -23.22
C ALA A 290 6.44 25.35 -22.52
N ASP A 291 6.51 24.03 -22.52
CA ASP A 291 7.63 23.26 -21.98
C ASP A 291 8.57 22.80 -23.11
N GLU A 292 9.86 22.65 -22.80
CA GLU A 292 10.83 22.05 -23.71
C GLU A 292 10.66 20.54 -23.83
N ALA A 293 10.83 20.01 -25.05
CA ALA A 293 10.80 18.60 -25.37
C ALA A 293 11.97 18.21 -26.27
N ASP A 294 12.62 17.07 -26.00
CA ASP A 294 13.82 16.62 -26.72
C ASP A 294 13.52 16.12 -28.16
N GLU A 295 12.35 15.56 -28.39
CA GLU A 295 11.91 15.04 -29.69
C GLU A 295 10.55 15.62 -30.12
N PRO A 296 10.48 16.92 -30.49
CA PRO A 296 9.21 17.61 -30.76
C PRO A 296 8.41 17.01 -31.94
N ASP A 297 9.06 16.30 -32.84
CA ASP A 297 8.40 15.65 -34.00
C ASP A 297 7.72 14.29 -33.58
N SER A 298 7.99 13.80 -32.39
CA SER A 298 7.50 12.50 -31.87
C SER A 298 6.47 12.66 -30.76
N LEU A 299 5.81 13.82 -30.63
CA LEU A 299 4.85 14.08 -29.55
C LEU A 299 3.62 13.16 -29.64
N PRO A 300 3.06 12.77 -28.49
CA PRO A 300 1.86 11.96 -28.43
C PRO A 300 0.63 12.84 -28.73
N VAL A 301 -0.26 12.36 -29.60
CA VAL A 301 -1.43 13.13 -30.04
C VAL A 301 -2.74 12.37 -29.91
N LYS A 302 -2.68 11.06 -29.63
CA LYS A 302 -3.84 10.19 -29.49
C LYS A 302 -3.72 9.29 -28.27
N ASN A 303 -4.87 8.90 -27.72
CA ASN A 303 -4.94 7.96 -26.60
C ASN A 303 -4.02 8.37 -25.44
N LEU A 304 -4.14 9.61 -25.04
CA LEU A 304 -3.29 10.23 -24.01
C LEU A 304 -3.76 9.86 -22.61
N ALA A 305 -2.84 9.45 -21.76
CA ALA A 305 -3.05 9.39 -20.33
C ALA A 305 -1.76 9.76 -19.60
N GLY A 306 -1.88 10.54 -18.54
CA GLY A 306 -0.77 10.94 -17.69
C GLY A 306 -0.99 10.55 -16.23
N THR A 307 0.12 10.40 -15.51
CA THR A 307 0.13 10.17 -14.06
C THR A 307 1.41 10.74 -13.45
N VAL A 308 1.41 10.87 -12.13
CA VAL A 308 2.57 11.24 -11.33
C VAL A 308 3.04 10.04 -10.53
N ASN A 309 4.35 9.83 -10.50
CA ASN A 309 4.99 8.86 -9.62
C ASN A 309 6.07 9.53 -8.78
N VAL A 310 5.98 9.42 -7.45
CA VAL A 310 7.02 9.93 -6.55
C VAL A 310 8.18 8.95 -6.55
N SER A 311 9.41 9.46 -6.62
CA SER A 311 10.60 8.61 -6.59
C SER A 311 10.70 7.82 -5.28
N ARG A 312 11.05 6.54 -5.37
CA ARG A 312 11.26 5.68 -4.18
C ARG A 312 12.53 6.02 -3.40
N THR A 313 13.51 6.59 -4.06
CA THR A 313 14.83 6.86 -3.50
C THR A 313 14.97 8.30 -3.02
N ASP A 314 14.21 9.22 -3.57
CA ASP A 314 14.20 10.62 -3.17
C ASP A 314 12.80 11.22 -3.28
N SER A 315 12.13 11.43 -2.16
CA SER A 315 10.77 11.99 -2.10
C SER A 315 10.66 13.43 -2.61
N ARG A 316 11.78 14.10 -2.88
CA ARG A 316 11.83 15.42 -3.52
C ARG A 316 11.78 15.35 -5.05
N MET A 317 11.80 14.16 -5.62
CA MET A 317 11.70 13.93 -7.05
C MET A 317 10.35 13.33 -7.41
N GLU A 318 9.65 13.97 -8.31
CA GLU A 318 8.46 13.44 -8.97
C GLU A 318 8.74 13.14 -10.44
N HIS A 319 8.05 12.16 -10.96
CA HIS A 319 8.09 11.76 -12.36
C HIS A 319 6.70 11.94 -12.96
N ILE A 320 6.58 12.83 -13.91
CA ILE A 320 5.37 12.95 -14.72
C ILE A 320 5.53 11.99 -15.90
N ILE A 321 4.67 11.01 -16.03
CA ILE A 321 4.70 10.02 -17.10
C ILE A 321 3.45 10.16 -17.95
N VAL A 322 3.64 10.23 -19.25
CA VAL A 322 2.57 10.32 -20.25
C VAL A 322 2.73 9.17 -21.23
N VAL A 323 1.66 8.39 -21.39
CA VAL A 323 1.54 7.40 -22.46
C VAL A 323 0.63 7.96 -23.55
N GLY A 324 0.85 7.55 -24.77
CA GLY A 324 0.02 7.95 -25.89
C GLY A 324 0.49 7.33 -27.20
N GLN A 325 0.01 7.88 -28.29
CA GLN A 325 0.38 7.45 -29.63
C GLN A 325 0.73 8.66 -30.48
N THR A 326 1.75 8.51 -31.30
CA THR A 326 2.10 9.48 -32.33
C THR A 326 0.98 9.62 -33.37
N GLN A 327 1.06 10.61 -34.26
CA GLN A 327 0.12 10.78 -35.36
C GLN A 327 0.00 9.51 -36.23
N LYS A 328 1.07 8.73 -36.36
CA LYS A 328 1.14 7.48 -37.11
C LYS A 328 0.58 6.27 -36.34
N GLY A 329 0.12 6.47 -35.10
CA GLY A 329 -0.44 5.41 -34.24
C GLY A 329 0.59 4.56 -33.50
N LYS A 330 1.88 4.97 -33.47
CA LYS A 330 2.93 4.29 -32.73
C LYS A 330 2.78 4.60 -31.23
N PRO A 331 2.71 3.58 -30.36
CA PRO A 331 2.73 3.80 -28.92
C PRO A 331 4.04 4.48 -28.48
N ILE A 332 3.96 5.41 -27.53
CA ILE A 332 5.09 6.21 -27.08
C ILE A 332 4.92 6.60 -25.62
N VAL A 333 6.03 6.69 -24.91
CA VAL A 333 6.08 7.14 -23.51
C VAL A 333 6.95 8.38 -23.41
N TRP A 334 6.40 9.41 -22.79
CA TRP A 334 7.11 10.63 -22.45
C TRP A 334 7.23 10.77 -20.94
N LYS A 335 8.34 11.33 -20.51
CA LYS A 335 8.63 11.56 -19.11
C LYS A 335 9.20 12.95 -18.88
N ARG A 336 8.85 13.55 -17.73
CA ARG A 336 9.49 14.72 -17.18
C ARG A 336 9.81 14.47 -15.72
N ASP A 337 11.06 14.73 -15.33
CA ASP A 337 11.49 14.68 -13.94
C ASP A 337 11.30 16.05 -13.29
N ILE A 338 10.76 16.10 -12.10
CA ILE A 338 10.49 17.32 -11.35
C ILE A 338 11.29 17.27 -10.04
N ASP A 339 12.23 18.19 -9.92
CA ASP A 339 12.96 18.44 -8.67
C ASP A 339 12.17 19.44 -7.82
N LEU A 340 11.51 18.96 -6.77
CA LEU A 340 10.70 19.79 -5.89
C LEU A 340 11.53 20.81 -5.08
N THR A 341 12.85 20.67 -5.05
CA THR A 341 13.74 21.69 -4.48
C THR A 341 13.91 22.91 -5.39
N GLY A 342 13.57 22.78 -6.67
CA GLY A 342 13.74 23.80 -7.68
C GLY A 342 15.20 24.05 -8.12
N ILE A 343 16.15 23.22 -7.67
CA ILE A 343 17.56 23.34 -8.04
C ILE A 343 17.79 22.93 -9.50
N ASN A 344 17.14 21.83 -9.91
CA ASN A 344 17.28 21.30 -11.26
C ASN A 344 15.96 21.47 -12.04
N VAL A 345 16.07 21.90 -13.29
CA VAL A 345 14.93 22.05 -14.20
C VAL A 345 15.13 21.10 -15.37
N PHE A 346 14.19 20.17 -15.57
CA PHE A 346 14.23 19.19 -16.64
C PHE A 346 13.12 19.46 -17.66
N GLY A 347 13.44 19.29 -18.94
CA GLY A 347 12.46 19.25 -20.02
C GLY A 347 11.75 17.88 -20.11
N TRP A 348 10.83 17.77 -21.05
CA TRP A 348 10.24 16.50 -21.43
C TRP A 348 11.19 15.70 -22.31
N TYR A 349 11.26 14.40 -22.08
CA TYR A 349 12.04 13.50 -22.93
C TYR A 349 11.24 12.24 -23.26
N CYS A 350 11.48 11.77 -24.49
CA CYS A 350 10.88 10.56 -25.01
C CYS A 350 11.67 9.34 -24.54
N LEU A 351 10.97 8.33 -23.99
CA LEU A 351 11.62 7.07 -23.67
C LEU A 351 11.88 6.27 -24.93
N PRO A 352 13.16 5.91 -25.23
CA PRO A 352 13.47 5.17 -26.44
C PRO A 352 12.93 3.75 -26.39
N GLU A 353 12.57 3.19 -27.54
CA GLU A 353 12.21 1.79 -27.68
C GLU A 353 13.36 0.86 -27.33
N ILE A 354 13.02 -0.28 -26.74
CA ILE A 354 13.95 -1.35 -26.44
C ILE A 354 14.07 -2.24 -27.69
N THR A 355 15.24 -2.21 -28.32
CA THR A 355 15.55 -3.08 -29.45
C THR A 355 15.87 -4.51 -28.96
N GLY A 356 15.32 -5.53 -29.65
CA GLY A 356 15.52 -6.94 -29.27
C GLY A 356 14.58 -7.50 -28.21
N GLN A 357 13.83 -6.65 -27.50
CA GLN A 357 12.82 -7.06 -26.54
C GLN A 357 11.52 -6.27 -26.77
N GLN A 358 11.00 -6.32 -27.98
CA GLN A 358 9.83 -5.54 -28.40
C GLN A 358 8.57 -5.77 -27.55
N HIS A 359 8.43 -6.95 -26.94
CA HIS A 359 7.34 -7.27 -26.01
C HIS A 359 7.40 -6.46 -24.70
N ALA A 360 8.56 -5.90 -24.36
CA ALA A 360 8.74 -5.04 -23.19
C ALA A 360 8.44 -3.56 -23.46
N ASN A 361 8.18 -3.17 -24.71
CA ASN A 361 7.78 -1.80 -25.04
C ASN A 361 6.31 -1.56 -24.70
N LEU A 362 5.92 -0.28 -24.61
CA LEU A 362 4.52 0.09 -24.38
C LEU A 362 3.63 -0.56 -25.45
N PRO A 363 2.64 -1.39 -25.06
CA PRO A 363 1.69 -1.97 -26.02
C PRO A 363 0.71 -0.91 -26.52
N PHE A 364 0.04 -1.21 -27.65
CA PHE A 364 -1.08 -0.40 -28.09
C PHE A 364 -2.24 -0.50 -27.10
N VAL A 365 -2.69 0.64 -26.58
CA VAL A 365 -3.87 0.76 -25.73
C VAL A 365 -4.68 1.97 -26.17
N SER A 366 -5.97 1.79 -26.44
CA SER A 366 -6.94 2.87 -26.63
C SER A 366 -7.73 3.11 -25.34
N ASN A 367 -8.25 4.33 -25.15
CA ASN A 367 -8.92 4.76 -23.95
C ASN A 367 -8.11 4.43 -22.66
N PRO A 368 -6.84 4.83 -22.60
CA PRO A 368 -5.95 4.42 -21.51
C PRO A 368 -6.36 5.03 -20.18
N ALA A 369 -6.35 4.21 -19.13
CA ALA A 369 -6.35 4.63 -17.73
C ALA A 369 -4.98 4.30 -17.14
N LEU A 370 -4.18 5.34 -16.91
CA LEU A 370 -2.84 5.24 -16.34
C LEU A 370 -2.85 5.78 -14.91
N PHE A 371 -2.35 5.01 -13.96
CA PHE A 371 -2.24 5.42 -12.57
C PHE A 371 -1.07 4.72 -11.89
N THR A 372 -0.66 5.24 -10.73
CA THR A 372 0.43 4.68 -9.92
C THR A 372 -0.13 3.94 -8.72
N TYR A 373 0.38 2.75 -8.46
CA TYR A 373 0.12 1.96 -7.26
C TYR A 373 1.42 1.30 -6.78
N ASP A 374 1.76 1.51 -5.51
CA ASP A 374 2.96 0.94 -4.90
C ASP A 374 4.24 1.19 -5.76
N ASN A 375 4.40 2.44 -6.23
CA ASN A 375 5.46 2.88 -7.15
C ASN A 375 5.56 2.11 -8.47
N THR A 376 4.51 1.42 -8.86
CA THR A 376 4.40 0.73 -10.15
C THR A 376 3.33 1.44 -10.96
N LEU A 377 3.60 1.69 -12.24
CA LEU A 377 2.58 2.19 -13.16
C LEU A 377 1.65 1.06 -13.55
N TRP A 378 0.37 1.35 -13.58
CA TRP A 378 -0.69 0.45 -14.05
C TRP A 378 -1.39 1.08 -15.23
N LEU A 379 -1.55 0.32 -16.30
CA LEU A 379 -2.20 0.75 -17.52
C LEU A 379 -3.32 -0.22 -17.87
N LEU A 380 -4.53 0.30 -17.94
CA LEU A 380 -5.73 -0.38 -18.39
C LEU A 380 -6.25 0.28 -19.67
N GLY A 381 -7.06 -0.41 -20.45
CA GLY A 381 -7.74 0.13 -21.62
C GLY A 381 -8.14 -0.94 -22.61
N GLN A 382 -8.26 -0.57 -23.87
CA GLN A 382 -8.75 -1.43 -24.92
C GLN A 382 -7.68 -1.66 -26.01
N GLN A 383 -7.77 -2.79 -26.69
CA GLN A 383 -6.99 -3.08 -27.88
C GLN A 383 -7.53 -2.31 -29.10
N ALA A 384 -6.87 -2.41 -30.24
CA ALA A 384 -7.25 -1.71 -31.47
C ALA A 384 -8.64 -2.09 -32.01
N ASP A 385 -9.12 -3.26 -31.66
CA ASP A 385 -10.44 -3.79 -32.02
C ASP A 385 -11.54 -3.46 -30.98
N ASN A 386 -11.26 -2.55 -30.03
CA ASN A 386 -12.11 -2.15 -28.90
C ASN A 386 -12.42 -3.30 -27.90
N THR A 387 -11.67 -4.38 -27.95
CA THR A 387 -11.77 -5.41 -26.90
C THR A 387 -10.89 -5.05 -25.71
N LEU A 388 -11.19 -5.58 -24.52
CA LEU A 388 -10.41 -5.31 -23.32
C LEU A 388 -8.97 -5.81 -23.49
N ALA A 389 -8.00 -4.94 -23.26
CA ALA A 389 -6.60 -5.29 -23.18
C ALA A 389 -6.27 -6.00 -21.85
N PRO A 390 -5.19 -6.81 -21.79
CA PRO A 390 -4.60 -7.18 -20.50
C PRO A 390 -4.27 -5.95 -19.66
N ILE A 391 -4.21 -6.10 -18.35
CA ILE A 391 -3.61 -5.08 -17.49
C ILE A 391 -2.11 -5.12 -17.74
N TYR A 392 -1.50 -3.94 -17.96
CA TYR A 392 -0.06 -3.81 -18.09
C TYR A 392 0.52 -3.04 -16.91
N VAL A 393 1.74 -3.40 -16.52
CA VAL A 393 2.46 -2.74 -15.43
C VAL A 393 3.88 -2.36 -15.85
N SER A 394 4.38 -1.26 -15.27
CA SER A 394 5.78 -0.85 -15.41
C SER A 394 6.36 -0.53 -14.05
N GLN A 395 7.53 -1.13 -13.72
CA GLN A 395 8.24 -0.92 -12.46
C GLN A 395 9.38 0.10 -12.57
N ASP A 396 9.63 0.62 -13.76
CA ASP A 396 10.75 1.48 -14.12
C ASP A 396 10.30 2.80 -14.77
N ASN A 397 9.15 3.32 -14.33
CA ASN A 397 8.59 4.60 -14.78
C ASN A 397 8.32 4.65 -16.29
N GLY A 398 7.79 3.58 -16.84
CA GLY A 398 7.35 3.52 -18.23
C GLY A 398 8.39 3.00 -19.23
N ARG A 399 9.60 2.63 -18.77
CA ARG A 399 10.67 2.14 -19.64
C ARG A 399 10.36 0.77 -20.21
N THR A 400 9.87 -0.14 -19.34
CA THR A 400 9.44 -1.47 -19.73
C THR A 400 8.02 -1.74 -19.25
N TRP A 401 7.28 -2.53 -19.99
CA TRP A 401 5.90 -2.92 -19.71
C TRP A 401 5.74 -4.43 -19.76
N ASP A 402 4.98 -4.98 -18.83
CA ASP A 402 4.70 -6.40 -18.75
C ASP A 402 3.28 -6.66 -18.21
N VAL A 403 2.78 -7.86 -18.40
CA VAL A 403 1.55 -8.31 -17.75
C VAL A 403 1.89 -8.74 -16.31
N PRO A 404 1.13 -8.30 -15.30
CA PRO A 404 1.39 -8.67 -13.92
C PRO A 404 1.56 -10.17 -13.74
N GLY A 405 2.57 -10.57 -12.95
CA GLY A 405 2.85 -11.97 -12.68
C GLY A 405 1.68 -12.71 -12.01
N LYS A 406 1.84 -14.01 -11.83
CA LYS A 406 0.80 -14.93 -11.29
C LYS A 406 0.22 -14.52 -9.93
N HIS A 407 0.95 -13.72 -9.16
CA HIS A 407 0.52 -13.22 -7.84
C HIS A 407 -0.53 -12.11 -7.92
N VAL A 408 -0.60 -11.40 -9.06
CA VAL A 408 -1.61 -10.37 -9.31
C VAL A 408 -2.65 -10.96 -10.24
N ARG A 409 -3.71 -11.55 -9.68
CA ARG A 409 -4.82 -12.06 -10.50
C ARG A 409 -5.59 -10.87 -11.07
N ASN A 410 -5.65 -10.77 -12.39
CA ASN A 410 -6.51 -9.80 -13.05
C ASN A 410 -7.99 -10.15 -12.78
N PRO A 411 -8.76 -9.28 -12.09
CA PRO A 411 -10.17 -9.56 -11.80
C PRO A 411 -11.02 -9.60 -13.08
N LEU A 412 -10.53 -8.98 -14.14
CA LEU A 412 -11.20 -8.87 -15.44
C LEU A 412 -10.63 -9.85 -16.48
N ALA A 413 -9.80 -10.83 -16.06
CA ALA A 413 -9.17 -11.76 -16.99
C ALA A 413 -10.17 -12.50 -17.91
N HIS A 414 -11.38 -12.75 -17.41
CA HIS A 414 -12.45 -13.38 -18.17
C HIS A 414 -13.08 -12.48 -19.25
N LEU A 415 -12.79 -11.17 -19.22
CA LEU A 415 -13.25 -10.17 -20.19
C LEU A 415 -12.18 -9.80 -21.21
N VAL A 416 -10.90 -10.15 -20.98
CA VAL A 416 -9.81 -9.87 -21.94
C VAL A 416 -10.17 -10.45 -23.30
N GLY A 417 -10.06 -9.64 -24.36
CA GLY A 417 -10.47 -9.99 -25.71
C GLY A 417 -11.99 -9.92 -25.97
N LYS A 418 -12.79 -9.41 -25.02
CA LYS A 418 -14.21 -9.12 -25.21
C LYS A 418 -14.45 -7.62 -25.18
N ALA A 419 -15.55 -7.16 -25.80
CA ALA A 419 -15.92 -5.74 -25.74
C ALA A 419 -16.24 -5.36 -24.29
N ALA A 420 -15.47 -4.44 -23.74
CA ALA A 420 -15.64 -3.89 -22.40
C ALA A 420 -15.02 -2.51 -22.28
N ALA A 421 -15.70 -1.60 -21.62
CA ALA A 421 -15.13 -0.31 -21.22
C ALA A 421 -14.63 -0.41 -19.77
N VAL A 422 -13.38 -0.04 -19.56
CA VAL A 422 -12.70 -0.15 -18.26
C VAL A 422 -12.00 1.14 -17.89
N SER A 423 -12.03 1.48 -16.63
CA SER A 423 -11.15 2.50 -16.03
C SER A 423 -10.66 2.06 -14.67
N GLY A 424 -9.58 2.67 -14.21
CA GLY A 424 -8.99 2.32 -12.93
C GLY A 424 -8.25 3.49 -12.30
N THR A 425 -8.08 3.41 -10.98
CA THR A 425 -7.36 4.39 -10.17
C THR A 425 -6.96 3.81 -8.83
N THR A 426 -6.29 4.62 -8.01
CA THR A 426 -5.98 4.30 -6.62
C THR A 426 -6.65 5.27 -5.66
N THR A 427 -6.88 4.84 -4.43
CA THR A 427 -7.31 5.67 -3.31
C THR A 427 -6.22 5.78 -2.25
N PRO A 428 -6.21 6.85 -1.40
CA PRO A 428 -5.16 7.08 -0.41
C PRO A 428 -4.92 5.94 0.58
N ASN A 429 -5.95 5.14 0.86
CA ASN A 429 -5.83 3.93 1.70
C ASN A 429 -5.19 2.72 0.98
N ASN A 430 -4.47 2.98 -0.11
CA ASN A 430 -3.67 2.01 -0.85
C ASN A 430 -4.48 0.86 -1.46
N PHE A 431 -5.66 1.18 -2.02
CA PHE A 431 -6.42 0.26 -2.86
C PHE A 431 -6.38 0.68 -4.32
N ILE A 432 -6.32 -0.32 -5.22
CA ILE A 432 -6.66 -0.16 -6.62
C ILE A 432 -8.16 -0.38 -6.78
N TRP A 433 -8.79 0.46 -7.58
CA TRP A 433 -10.16 0.30 -8.02
C TRP A 433 -10.21 0.13 -9.53
N VAL A 434 -10.99 -0.82 -9.99
CA VAL A 434 -11.22 -1.07 -11.42
C VAL A 434 -12.72 -1.18 -11.66
N LEU A 435 -13.21 -0.30 -12.51
CA LEU A 435 -14.61 -0.29 -12.98
C LEU A 435 -14.68 -0.92 -14.37
N GLU A 436 -15.54 -1.88 -14.53
CA GLU A 436 -16.01 -2.39 -15.81
C GLU A 436 -17.47 -1.95 -15.99
N SER A 437 -17.70 -1.02 -16.92
CA SER A 437 -19.01 -0.38 -17.06
C SER A 437 -20.02 -1.20 -17.83
N THR A 438 -19.62 -2.16 -18.66
CA THR A 438 -20.55 -2.96 -19.48
C THR A 438 -21.51 -3.77 -18.60
N THR A 439 -21.02 -4.37 -17.54
CA THR A 439 -21.84 -5.07 -16.53
C THR A 439 -22.16 -4.22 -15.31
N GLY A 440 -21.47 -3.09 -15.13
CA GLY A 440 -21.55 -2.26 -13.94
C GLY A 440 -20.83 -2.85 -12.74
N ALA A 441 -19.80 -3.66 -12.98
CA ALA A 441 -19.01 -4.29 -11.91
C ALA A 441 -17.87 -3.41 -11.45
N LEU A 442 -17.74 -3.26 -10.11
CA LEU A 442 -16.65 -2.51 -9.48
C LEU A 442 -15.82 -3.42 -8.58
N TRP A 443 -14.54 -3.46 -8.85
CA TRP A 443 -13.57 -4.27 -8.13
C TRP A 443 -12.60 -3.39 -7.34
N ARG A 444 -12.19 -3.89 -6.17
CA ARG A 444 -11.17 -3.28 -5.33
C ARG A 444 -10.10 -4.30 -5.00
N GLY A 445 -8.84 -3.94 -5.19
CA GLY A 445 -7.71 -4.80 -4.91
C GLY A 445 -6.61 -4.12 -4.12
N ARG A 446 -5.82 -4.91 -3.41
CA ARG A 446 -4.61 -4.44 -2.75
C ARG A 446 -3.54 -5.52 -2.71
N TYR A 447 -2.30 -5.09 -2.67
CA TYR A 447 -1.17 -5.95 -2.40
C TYR A 447 -0.95 -6.05 -0.90
N ASN A 448 -0.92 -7.27 -0.37
CA ASN A 448 -0.69 -7.54 1.04
C ASN A 448 0.81 -7.77 1.30
N ARG A 449 1.53 -6.69 1.61
CA ARG A 449 2.94 -6.76 2.01
C ARG A 449 3.01 -6.90 3.52
N LEU A 450 3.40 -8.07 4.01
CA LEU A 450 3.49 -8.34 5.44
C LEU A 450 4.85 -7.97 6.04
N GLY A 451 5.86 -7.73 5.23
CA GLY A 451 7.19 -7.33 5.70
C GLY A 451 7.87 -8.39 6.59
N TRP A 452 7.59 -9.66 6.37
CA TRP A 452 8.16 -10.75 7.16
C TRP A 452 9.68 -10.84 7.00
N THR A 453 10.36 -11.22 8.07
CA THR A 453 11.79 -11.52 8.04
C THR A 453 12.05 -12.81 7.28
N ASP A 454 13.31 -13.00 6.87
CA ASP A 454 13.71 -14.24 6.20
C ASP A 454 13.50 -15.48 7.08
N GLU A 455 13.68 -15.36 8.39
CA GLU A 455 13.41 -16.44 9.36
C GLU A 455 11.94 -16.80 9.40
N GLN A 456 11.05 -15.81 9.39
CA GLN A 456 9.59 -16.03 9.39
C GLN A 456 9.11 -16.72 8.11
N THR A 457 9.78 -16.49 6.98
CA THR A 457 9.40 -17.06 5.67
C THR A 457 10.18 -18.34 5.31
N LYS A 458 11.22 -18.67 6.04
CA LYS A 458 12.15 -19.77 5.69
C LYS A 458 11.46 -21.13 5.51
N PHE A 459 10.53 -21.46 6.39
CA PHE A 459 9.78 -22.72 6.32
C PHE A 459 8.80 -22.74 5.14
N GLU A 460 8.19 -21.61 4.80
CA GLU A 460 7.31 -21.53 3.64
C GLU A 460 8.07 -21.74 2.33
N LYS A 461 9.23 -21.12 2.19
CA LYS A 461 10.08 -21.28 1.00
C LYS A 461 10.44 -22.76 0.78
N SER A 462 10.83 -23.47 1.86
CA SER A 462 11.15 -24.90 1.78
C SER A 462 9.92 -25.77 1.50
N ALA A 463 8.78 -25.49 2.11
CA ALA A 463 7.53 -26.21 1.85
C ALA A 463 7.05 -26.01 0.41
N ARG A 464 7.12 -24.78 -0.11
CA ARG A 464 6.76 -24.44 -1.50
C ARG A 464 7.69 -25.13 -2.50
N GLN A 465 8.99 -25.23 -2.20
CA GLN A 465 9.95 -25.96 -3.04
C GLN A 465 9.65 -27.47 -3.06
N GLN A 466 9.33 -28.08 -1.92
CA GLN A 466 8.97 -29.51 -1.82
C GLN A 466 7.67 -29.82 -2.57
N LEU A 467 6.72 -28.89 -2.62
CA LEU A 467 5.44 -29.03 -3.32
C LEU A 467 5.49 -28.62 -4.80
N GLY A 468 6.68 -28.40 -5.37
CA GLY A 468 6.87 -28.13 -6.80
C GLY A 468 6.40 -26.76 -7.27
N GLY A 469 6.32 -25.77 -6.38
CA GLY A 469 5.97 -24.40 -6.76
C GLY A 469 4.50 -24.19 -7.18
N ALA A 470 3.61 -25.07 -6.76
CA ALA A 470 2.18 -25.07 -7.11
C ALA A 470 1.32 -24.10 -6.26
N PHE A 471 1.87 -22.88 -5.91
CA PHE A 471 1.14 -21.87 -5.16
C PHE A 471 1.17 -20.52 -5.87
#